data_df5fcc2ff1dafec6ffc5957f755f3c99
#
_entry.id   df5fcc2ff1dafec6ffc5957f755f3c99
#
_cell.length_a   1.000
_cell.length_b   1.000
_cell.length_c   1.000
_cell.angle_alpha   90.00
_cell.angle_beta   90.00
_cell.angle_gamma   90.00
#
_symmetry.space_group_name_H-M   'P 1'
#
loop_
_entity.id
_entity.type
_entity.pdbx_description
1 polymer ?
#
loop_
_entity_poly.entity_id
_entity_poly.type
_entity_poly.pdbx_seq_one_letter_code
_entity_poly.pdbx_strand_id
1 'polypeptide(L)'
;NDNEQLRLTKIVKKIRLFHGLTLPEIESLLRICSYRSYEQGQRVYALGDSSDELLILLSGRLSIRSEAGDALANIEPGAPVGEMGVFTEQPRSASVIAMEAANGLRISKKHLFRILQTNKEMHFKILQNLLCLLSRRLAEANEANAEHAETIIHMQDLLVRYTGKTAGELT
;
A
#
# COMPACT_ATOMS: atom_id res chain seq x y z
N ASN A 1 1.46 -6.66 -31.75
CA ASN A 1 2.53 -7.54 -31.31
C ASN A 1 2.06 -8.40 -30.15
N ASP A 2 1.64 -9.63 -30.47
CA ASP A 2 1.04 -10.59 -29.52
C ASP A 2 1.88 -10.82 -28.26
N ASN A 3 3.19 -10.74 -28.37
CA ASN A 3 4.11 -10.97 -27.25
C ASN A 3 4.12 -9.79 -26.25
N GLU A 4 3.87 -8.60 -26.71
CA GLU A 4 3.79 -7.37 -25.88
C GLU A 4 2.45 -7.28 -25.14
N GLN A 5 1.37 -7.64 -25.82
CA GLN A 5 0.04 -7.77 -25.21
C GLN A 5 0.01 -8.89 -24.15
N LEU A 6 0.68 -10.01 -24.40
CA LEU A 6 0.78 -11.11 -23.45
C LEU A 6 1.57 -10.71 -22.20
N ARG A 7 2.64 -9.92 -22.34
CA ARG A 7 3.43 -9.37 -21.22
C ARG A 7 2.62 -8.36 -20.40
N LEU A 8 1.94 -7.43 -21.06
CA LEU A 8 1.05 -6.46 -20.39
C LEU A 8 -0.07 -7.15 -19.62
N THR A 9 -0.69 -8.16 -20.23
CA THR A 9 -1.74 -8.95 -19.57
C THR A 9 -1.23 -9.68 -18.32
N LYS A 10 0.00 -10.21 -18.35
CA LYS A 10 0.61 -10.86 -17.18
C LYS A 10 0.92 -9.88 -16.06
N ILE A 11 1.38 -8.67 -16.37
CA ILE A 11 1.67 -7.63 -15.38
C ILE A 11 0.34 -7.13 -14.78
N VAL A 12 -0.64 -6.85 -15.63
CA VAL A 12 -1.93 -6.32 -15.22
C VAL A 12 -2.70 -7.29 -14.33
N LYS A 13 -2.64 -8.59 -14.60
CA LYS A 13 -3.25 -9.63 -13.76
C LYS A 13 -2.70 -9.66 -12.32
N LYS A 14 -1.48 -9.17 -12.10
CA LYS A 14 -0.88 -9.06 -10.76
C LYS A 14 -1.33 -7.82 -10.01
N ILE A 15 -1.90 -6.83 -10.69
CA ILE A 15 -2.38 -5.59 -10.07
C ILE A 15 -3.72 -5.86 -9.40
N ARG A 16 -3.70 -5.97 -8.06
CA ARG A 16 -4.89 -6.30 -7.27
C ARG A 16 -6.03 -5.31 -7.46
N LEU A 17 -5.71 -4.03 -7.66
CA LEU A 17 -6.69 -2.99 -7.90
C LEU A 17 -7.49 -3.20 -9.20
N PHE A 18 -6.91 -3.90 -10.18
CA PHE A 18 -7.52 -4.15 -11.49
C PHE A 18 -8.22 -5.51 -11.60
N HIS A 19 -8.32 -6.23 -10.51
CA HIS A 19 -8.97 -7.54 -10.51
C HIS A 19 -10.43 -7.43 -10.97
N GLY A 20 -10.84 -8.32 -11.88
CA GLY A 20 -12.21 -8.36 -12.42
C GLY A 20 -12.54 -7.27 -13.46
N LEU A 21 -11.57 -6.39 -13.80
CA LEU A 21 -11.76 -5.43 -14.89
C LEU A 21 -11.65 -6.11 -16.26
N THR A 22 -12.44 -5.62 -17.21
CA THR A 22 -12.35 -6.01 -18.62
C THR A 22 -11.12 -5.39 -19.29
N LEU A 23 -10.68 -5.94 -20.42
CA LEU A 23 -9.54 -5.37 -21.16
C LEU A 23 -9.74 -3.90 -21.54
N PRO A 24 -10.90 -3.44 -22.05
CA PRO A 24 -11.12 -2.02 -22.32
C PRO A 24 -11.04 -1.13 -21.07
N GLU A 25 -11.51 -1.62 -19.92
CA GLU A 25 -11.40 -0.89 -18.64
C GLU A 25 -9.94 -0.74 -18.21
N ILE A 26 -9.17 -1.81 -18.33
CA ILE A 26 -7.73 -1.81 -18.03
C ILE A 26 -6.97 -0.86 -18.97
N GLU A 27 -7.23 -0.92 -20.27
CA GLU A 27 -6.61 -0.01 -21.23
C GLU A 27 -6.91 1.45 -20.92
N SER A 28 -8.14 1.76 -20.52
CA SER A 28 -8.54 3.12 -20.12
C SER A 28 -7.74 3.62 -18.92
N LEU A 29 -7.49 2.75 -17.93
CA LEU A 29 -6.67 3.08 -16.76
C LEU A 29 -5.19 3.21 -17.13
N LEU A 30 -4.65 2.31 -17.95
CA LEU A 30 -3.26 2.37 -18.37
C LEU A 30 -2.93 3.65 -19.15
N ARG A 31 -3.87 4.18 -19.94
CA ARG A 31 -3.70 5.44 -20.68
C ARG A 31 -3.51 6.66 -19.79
N ILE A 32 -4.00 6.64 -18.56
CA ILE A 32 -3.83 7.73 -17.59
C ILE A 32 -2.69 7.50 -16.61
N CYS A 33 -2.01 6.35 -16.71
CA CYS A 33 -0.84 6.03 -15.90
C CYS A 33 0.41 6.72 -16.45
N SER A 34 1.31 7.11 -15.54
CA SER A 34 2.67 7.51 -15.87
C SER A 34 3.65 6.59 -15.14
N TYR A 35 4.68 6.15 -15.86
CA TYR A 35 5.75 5.33 -15.28
C TYR A 35 6.63 6.16 -14.37
N ARG A 36 7.03 5.60 -13.22
CA ARG A 36 7.95 6.21 -12.26
C ARG A 36 8.97 5.20 -11.78
N SER A 37 10.22 5.67 -11.62
CA SER A 37 11.32 4.92 -11.03
C SER A 37 11.78 5.62 -9.76
N TYR A 38 12.19 4.84 -8.78
CA TYR A 38 12.69 5.31 -7.49
C TYR A 38 13.98 4.58 -7.16
N GLU A 39 14.96 5.30 -6.66
CA GLU A 39 16.19 4.73 -6.13
C GLU A 39 15.99 4.25 -4.69
N GLN A 40 16.88 3.35 -4.24
CA GLN A 40 16.88 2.92 -2.84
C GLN A 40 17.01 4.13 -1.90
N GLY A 41 16.19 4.18 -0.86
CA GLY A 41 16.12 5.27 0.11
C GLY A 41 15.32 6.49 -0.36
N GLN A 42 14.92 6.54 -1.62
CA GLN A 42 14.12 7.64 -2.13
C GLN A 42 12.72 7.66 -1.52
N ARG A 43 12.27 8.85 -1.12
CA ARG A 43 10.92 9.07 -0.62
C ARG A 43 9.93 9.16 -1.77
N VAL A 44 8.90 8.31 -1.72
CA VAL A 44 7.78 8.29 -2.67
C VAL A 44 6.70 9.29 -2.24
N TYR A 45 6.34 9.26 -0.96
CA TYR A 45 5.38 10.19 -0.33
C TYR A 45 5.88 10.60 1.05
N ALA A 46 5.55 11.83 1.47
CA ALA A 46 5.76 12.29 2.84
C ALA A 46 4.44 12.33 3.62
N LEU A 47 4.52 12.01 4.92
CA LEU A 47 3.41 12.20 5.86
C LEU A 47 2.90 13.64 5.78
N GLY A 48 1.59 13.82 5.70
CA GLY A 48 0.93 15.12 5.66
C GLY A 48 0.85 15.77 4.27
N ASP A 49 1.52 15.24 3.26
CA ASP A 49 1.39 15.73 1.87
C ASP A 49 -0.02 15.56 1.33
N SER A 50 -0.37 16.34 0.30
CA SER A 50 -1.63 16.18 -0.43
C SER A 50 -1.73 14.81 -1.11
N SER A 51 -2.93 14.26 -1.18
CA SER A 51 -3.21 12.94 -1.77
C SER A 51 -3.75 13.03 -3.19
N ASP A 52 -2.98 13.62 -4.10
CA ASP A 52 -3.38 13.90 -5.47
C ASP A 52 -3.12 12.75 -6.45
N GLU A 53 -2.51 11.68 -5.99
CA GLU A 53 -2.16 10.52 -6.81
C GLU A 53 -2.01 9.25 -5.96
N LEU A 54 -2.07 8.09 -6.62
CA LEU A 54 -1.65 6.81 -6.08
C LEU A 54 -0.58 6.18 -6.97
N LEU A 55 0.22 5.30 -6.40
CA LEU A 55 1.23 4.52 -7.10
C LEU A 55 0.86 3.04 -7.02
N ILE A 56 0.93 2.32 -8.14
CA ILE A 56 0.89 0.86 -8.20
C ILE A 56 2.30 0.36 -8.38
N LEU A 57 2.83 -0.37 -7.40
CA LEU A 57 4.18 -0.91 -7.47
C LEU A 57 4.24 -2.05 -8.48
N LEU A 58 5.20 -2.00 -9.41
CA LEU A 58 5.44 -3.04 -10.43
C LEU A 58 6.65 -3.91 -10.08
N SER A 59 7.70 -3.33 -9.50
CA SER A 59 8.92 -4.01 -9.08
C SER A 59 9.58 -3.29 -7.92
N GLY A 60 10.44 -4.00 -7.19
CA GLY A 60 11.07 -3.50 -5.97
C GLY A 60 10.15 -3.62 -4.76
N ARG A 61 10.51 -2.93 -3.67
CA ARG A 61 9.79 -2.94 -2.40
C ARG A 61 9.72 -1.55 -1.81
N LEU A 62 8.55 -1.16 -1.28
CA LEU A 62 8.37 0.08 -0.55
C LEU A 62 8.06 -0.21 0.91
N SER A 63 8.45 0.69 1.82
CA SER A 63 8.10 0.64 3.23
C SER A 63 7.23 1.83 3.60
N ILE A 64 6.12 1.56 4.27
CA ILE A 64 5.30 2.58 4.92
C ILE A 64 5.91 2.86 6.29
N ARG A 65 6.17 4.14 6.59
CA ARG A 65 6.84 4.60 7.80
C ARG A 65 5.97 5.53 8.61
N SER A 66 5.98 5.35 9.95
CA SER A 66 5.38 6.29 10.89
C SER A 66 6.12 7.63 10.91
N GLU A 67 5.59 8.60 11.65
CA GLU A 67 6.26 9.88 11.92
C GLU A 67 7.60 9.68 12.64
N ALA A 68 7.68 8.71 13.56
CA ALA A 68 8.92 8.34 14.24
C ALA A 68 9.93 7.58 13.37
N GLY A 69 9.54 7.19 12.14
CA GLY A 69 10.38 6.45 11.21
C GLY A 69 10.26 4.92 11.31
N ASP A 70 9.39 4.41 12.19
CA ASP A 70 9.18 2.97 12.34
C ASP A 70 8.49 2.39 11.11
N ALA A 71 8.91 1.18 10.72
CA ALA A 71 8.26 0.46 9.63
C ALA A 71 6.88 -0.06 10.08
N LEU A 72 5.83 0.44 9.43
CA LEU A 72 4.45 0.02 9.68
C LEU A 72 4.02 -1.15 8.79
N ALA A 73 4.45 -1.14 7.54
CA ALA A 73 4.14 -2.18 6.56
C ALA A 73 5.10 -2.13 5.38
N ASN A 74 5.17 -3.22 4.64
CA ASN A 74 5.84 -3.30 3.35
C ASN A 74 4.82 -3.41 2.22
N ILE A 75 5.17 -2.84 1.08
CA ILE A 75 4.37 -2.90 -0.15
C ILE A 75 5.14 -3.71 -1.17
N GLU A 76 4.51 -4.77 -1.62
CA GLU A 76 5.02 -5.70 -2.63
C GLU A 76 4.46 -5.39 -4.03
N PRO A 77 5.12 -5.85 -5.10
CA PRO A 77 4.63 -5.66 -6.47
C PRO A 77 3.19 -6.12 -6.68
N GLY A 78 2.42 -5.32 -7.42
CA GLY A 78 0.99 -5.50 -7.67
C GLY A 78 0.07 -4.78 -6.69
N ALA A 79 0.61 -4.23 -5.59
CA ALA A 79 -0.18 -3.49 -4.62
C ALA A 79 -0.16 -1.98 -4.89
N PRO A 80 -1.27 -1.26 -4.67
CA PRO A 80 -1.30 0.20 -4.67
C PRO A 80 -0.75 0.74 -3.33
N VAL A 81 -0.27 1.98 -3.36
CA VAL A 81 0.09 2.78 -2.19
C VAL A 81 -0.36 4.22 -2.38
N GLY A 82 -0.81 4.86 -1.30
CA GLY A 82 -1.37 6.20 -1.33
C GLY A 82 -2.83 6.26 -1.78
N GLU A 83 -3.48 5.10 -1.98
CA GLU A 83 -4.87 4.97 -2.37
C GLU A 83 -5.82 5.54 -1.31
N MET A 84 -5.52 5.37 -0.02
CA MET A 84 -6.40 5.82 1.05
C MET A 84 -6.70 7.31 0.94
N GLY A 85 -5.68 8.17 0.91
CA GLY A 85 -5.87 9.60 0.81
C GLY A 85 -6.56 10.04 -0.50
N VAL A 86 -6.32 9.32 -1.61
CA VAL A 86 -6.98 9.60 -2.89
C VAL A 86 -8.49 9.41 -2.80
N PHE A 87 -8.95 8.34 -2.14
CA PHE A 87 -10.38 8.01 -2.03
C PHE A 87 -11.09 8.64 -0.83
N THR A 88 -10.37 9.00 0.23
CA THR A 88 -10.93 9.62 1.45
C THR A 88 -10.70 11.12 1.53
N GLU A 89 -9.95 11.70 0.59
CA GLU A 89 -9.58 13.13 0.56
C GLU A 89 -8.73 13.60 1.75
N GLN A 90 -8.14 12.63 2.49
CA GLN A 90 -7.27 12.93 3.60
C GLN A 90 -5.82 13.13 3.14
N PRO A 91 -5.00 13.92 3.84
CA PRO A 91 -3.56 13.97 3.64
C PRO A 91 -2.91 12.60 3.78
N ARG A 92 -1.67 12.44 3.31
CA ARG A 92 -0.90 11.21 3.49
C ARG A 92 -0.79 10.85 4.96
N SER A 93 -1.25 9.67 5.33
CA SER A 93 -1.26 9.17 6.72
C SER A 93 0.10 8.63 7.18
N ALA A 94 1.04 8.45 6.27
CA ALA A 94 2.38 7.93 6.54
C ALA A 94 3.35 8.35 5.43
N SER A 95 4.65 8.27 5.70
CA SER A 95 5.68 8.38 4.68
C SER A 95 5.87 7.05 3.97
N VAL A 96 6.27 7.08 2.70
CA VAL A 96 6.58 5.89 1.88
C VAL A 96 7.98 6.03 1.31
N ILE A 97 8.82 5.02 1.52
CA ILE A 97 10.24 5.03 1.13
C ILE A 97 10.54 3.77 0.32
N ALA A 98 11.32 3.91 -0.75
CA ALA A 98 11.82 2.78 -1.53
C ALA A 98 12.93 2.05 -0.75
N MET A 99 12.71 0.76 -0.49
CA MET A 99 13.69 -0.09 0.22
C MET A 99 14.80 -0.60 -0.68
N GLU A 100 14.54 -0.62 -1.98
CA GLU A 100 15.45 -0.99 -3.07
C GLU A 100 15.01 -0.22 -4.32
N ALA A 101 15.73 -0.35 -5.43
CA ALA A 101 15.30 0.24 -6.70
C ALA A 101 13.89 -0.26 -7.07
N ALA A 102 12.97 0.65 -7.25
CA ALA A 102 11.56 0.35 -7.43
C ALA A 102 10.97 1.07 -8.64
N ASN A 103 9.99 0.43 -9.27
CA ASN A 103 9.27 1.00 -10.41
C ASN A 103 7.77 0.85 -10.21
N GLY A 104 7.00 1.81 -10.67
CA GLY A 104 5.57 1.78 -10.53
C GLY A 104 4.81 2.61 -11.56
N LEU A 105 3.50 2.46 -11.53
CA LEU A 105 2.54 3.24 -12.31
C LEU A 105 1.87 4.25 -11.39
N ARG A 106 2.09 5.51 -11.66
CA ARG A 106 1.43 6.63 -11.00
C ARG A 106 0.09 6.93 -11.68
N ILE A 107 -0.96 7.09 -10.90
CA ILE A 107 -2.29 7.48 -11.36
C ILE A 107 -2.70 8.75 -10.64
N SER A 108 -2.96 9.83 -11.39
CA SER A 108 -3.48 11.08 -10.85
C SER A 108 -4.94 10.90 -10.39
N LYS A 109 -5.27 11.39 -9.19
CA LYS A 109 -6.65 11.43 -8.64
C LYS A 109 -7.63 12.02 -9.65
N LYS A 110 -7.32 13.18 -10.21
CA LYS A 110 -8.16 13.88 -11.18
C LYS A 110 -8.52 13.03 -12.39
N HIS A 111 -7.54 12.34 -12.98
CA HIS A 111 -7.76 11.51 -14.16
C HIS A 111 -8.51 10.23 -13.81
N LEU A 112 -8.17 9.60 -12.67
CA LEU A 112 -8.85 8.40 -12.18
C LEU A 112 -10.34 8.68 -11.98
N PHE A 113 -10.71 9.70 -11.20
CA PHE A 113 -12.10 10.01 -10.92
C PHE A 113 -12.89 10.41 -12.17
N ARG A 114 -12.25 11.06 -13.15
CA ARG A 114 -12.91 11.35 -14.44
C ARG A 114 -13.36 10.06 -15.14
N ILE A 115 -12.52 9.01 -15.16
CA ILE A 115 -12.88 7.72 -15.76
C ILE A 115 -13.94 7.02 -14.91
N LEU A 116 -13.78 6.98 -13.59
CA LEU A 116 -14.72 6.32 -12.69
C LEU A 116 -16.13 6.94 -12.72
N GLN A 117 -16.24 8.24 -12.95
CA GLN A 117 -17.54 8.92 -13.10
C GLN A 117 -18.30 8.48 -14.36
N THR A 118 -17.60 8.11 -15.42
CA THR A 118 -18.21 7.67 -16.69
C THR A 118 -18.50 6.19 -16.75
N ASN A 119 -17.90 5.37 -15.87
CA ASN A 119 -18.10 3.92 -15.82
C ASN A 119 -18.37 3.45 -14.39
N LYS A 120 -19.65 3.38 -14.04
CA LYS A 120 -20.11 2.99 -12.70
C LYS A 120 -19.74 1.55 -12.33
N GLU A 121 -19.74 0.63 -13.30
CA GLU A 121 -19.37 -0.77 -13.07
C GLU A 121 -17.89 -0.90 -12.71
N MET A 122 -17.03 -0.24 -13.48
CA MET A 122 -15.60 -0.18 -13.17
C MET A 122 -15.34 0.47 -11.81
N HIS A 123 -16.05 1.57 -11.51
CA HIS A 123 -15.96 2.24 -10.21
C HIS A 123 -16.29 1.28 -9.05
N PHE A 124 -17.37 0.53 -9.18
CA PHE A 124 -17.77 -0.45 -8.17
C PHE A 124 -16.71 -1.55 -7.98
N LYS A 125 -16.17 -2.12 -9.07
CA LYS A 125 -15.10 -3.12 -9.03
C LYS A 125 -13.84 -2.59 -8.33
N ILE A 126 -13.43 -1.37 -8.66
CA ILE A 126 -12.26 -0.72 -8.03
C ILE A 126 -12.49 -0.54 -6.51
N LEU A 127 -13.67 -0.08 -6.10
CA LEU A 127 -14.00 0.06 -4.67
C LEU A 127 -14.03 -1.30 -3.95
N GLN A 128 -14.58 -2.35 -4.55
CA GLN A 128 -14.54 -3.69 -3.99
C GLN A 128 -13.09 -4.18 -3.81
N ASN A 129 -12.25 -3.99 -4.81
CA ASN A 129 -10.85 -4.37 -4.75
C ASN A 129 -10.10 -3.62 -3.65
N LEU A 130 -10.39 -2.33 -3.47
CA LEU A 130 -9.84 -1.52 -2.37
C LEU A 130 -10.30 -2.04 -1.00
N LEU A 131 -11.59 -2.34 -0.83
CA LEU A 131 -12.12 -2.90 0.42
C LEU A 131 -11.43 -4.21 0.78
N CYS A 132 -11.28 -5.13 -0.18
CA CYS A 132 -10.55 -6.39 0.02
C CYS A 132 -9.09 -6.14 0.43
N LEU A 133 -8.41 -5.20 -0.22
CA LEU A 133 -7.04 -4.84 0.10
C LEU A 133 -6.91 -4.26 1.50
N LEU A 134 -7.76 -3.32 1.88
CA LEU A 134 -7.74 -2.66 3.19
C LEU A 134 -8.12 -3.63 4.32
N SER A 135 -9.11 -4.51 4.10
CA SER A 135 -9.46 -5.56 5.06
C SER A 135 -8.28 -6.50 5.34
N ARG A 136 -7.54 -6.87 4.31
CA ARG A 136 -6.33 -7.70 4.46
C ARG A 136 -5.23 -6.97 5.23
N ARG A 137 -4.93 -5.71 4.88
CA ARG A 137 -3.94 -4.91 5.61
C ARG A 137 -4.32 -4.72 7.09
N LEU A 138 -5.61 -4.55 7.37
CA LEU A 138 -6.10 -4.46 8.75
C LEU A 138 -5.90 -5.78 9.50
N ALA A 139 -6.19 -6.92 8.89
CA ALA A 139 -5.95 -8.23 9.48
C ALA A 139 -4.46 -8.46 9.78
N GLU A 140 -3.58 -8.18 8.81
CA GLU A 140 -2.12 -8.26 8.97
C GLU A 140 -1.62 -7.34 10.10
N ALA A 141 -2.14 -6.11 10.22
CA ALA A 141 -1.78 -5.20 11.31
C ALA A 141 -2.27 -5.70 12.68
N ASN A 142 -3.46 -6.31 12.75
CA ASN A 142 -3.99 -6.86 14.00
C ASN A 142 -3.18 -8.08 14.46
N GLU A 143 -2.76 -8.95 13.55
CA GLU A 143 -1.88 -10.09 13.85
C GLU A 143 -0.54 -9.60 14.40
N ALA A 144 0.11 -8.63 13.75
CA ALA A 144 1.37 -8.05 14.22
C ALA A 144 1.23 -7.42 15.61
N ASN A 145 0.12 -6.73 15.91
CA ASN A 145 -0.15 -6.18 17.22
C ASN A 145 -0.36 -7.25 18.29
N ALA A 146 -1.02 -8.37 17.95
CA ALA A 146 -1.20 -9.50 18.86
C ALA A 146 0.15 -10.18 19.21
N GLU A 147 1.01 -10.41 18.22
CA GLU A 147 2.37 -10.92 18.43
C GLU A 147 3.22 -10.02 19.32
N HIS A 148 3.13 -8.70 19.13
CA HIS A 148 3.83 -7.74 19.99
C HIS A 148 3.32 -7.79 21.44
N ALA A 149 1.99 -7.90 21.65
CA ALA A 149 1.41 -8.02 22.97
C ALA A 149 1.87 -9.30 23.68
N GLU A 150 1.90 -10.45 23.00
CA GLU A 150 2.41 -11.71 23.54
C GLU A 150 3.90 -11.61 23.92
N THR A 151 4.70 -10.97 23.08
CA THR A 151 6.13 -10.73 23.35
C THR A 151 6.32 -9.89 24.60
N ILE A 152 5.55 -8.81 24.78
CA ILE A 152 5.61 -7.95 25.97
C ILE A 152 5.25 -8.74 27.23
N ILE A 153 4.17 -9.54 27.17
CA ILE A 153 3.75 -10.38 28.31
C ILE A 153 4.85 -11.37 28.67
N HIS A 154 5.46 -12.02 27.68
CA HIS A 154 6.56 -12.96 27.91
C HIS A 154 7.79 -12.28 28.53
N MET A 155 8.15 -11.10 28.04
CA MET A 155 9.27 -10.34 28.63
C MET A 155 8.99 -9.90 30.06
N GLN A 156 7.76 -9.50 30.36
CA GLN A 156 7.35 -9.16 31.73
C GLN A 156 7.45 -10.37 32.68
N ASP A 157 6.99 -11.55 32.23
CA ASP A 157 7.11 -12.80 33.00
C ASP A 157 8.59 -13.17 33.29
N LEU A 158 9.46 -13.03 32.28
CA LEU A 158 10.90 -13.22 32.45
C LEU A 158 11.50 -12.25 33.47
N LEU A 159 11.15 -10.96 33.40
CA LEU A 159 11.62 -9.95 34.35
C LEU A 159 11.23 -10.30 35.78
N VAL A 160 9.97 -10.69 36.01
CA VAL A 160 9.51 -11.12 37.34
C VAL A 160 10.29 -12.33 37.82
N ARG A 161 10.54 -13.31 36.98
CA ARG A 161 11.32 -14.52 37.33
C ARG A 161 12.77 -14.22 37.71
N TYR A 162 13.44 -13.31 37.01
CA TYR A 162 14.85 -13.00 37.24
C TYR A 162 15.09 -11.93 38.29
N THR A 163 14.19 -10.99 38.49
CA THR A 163 14.38 -9.86 39.42
C THR A 163 13.51 -9.92 40.67
N GLY A 164 12.46 -10.75 40.65
CA GLY A 164 11.43 -10.76 41.70
C GLY A 164 10.60 -9.48 41.80
N LYS A 165 10.75 -8.57 40.81
CA LYS A 165 10.05 -7.28 40.75
C LYS A 165 9.15 -7.20 39.56
N THR A 166 7.99 -6.56 39.74
CA THR A 166 7.07 -6.26 38.63
C THR A 166 7.56 -5.04 37.82
N ALA A 167 7.08 -4.89 36.59
CA ALA A 167 7.44 -3.76 35.72
C ALA A 167 7.15 -2.38 36.35
N GLY A 168 6.15 -2.27 37.24
CA GLY A 168 5.83 -1.05 37.98
C GLY A 168 6.78 -0.72 39.13
N GLU A 169 7.65 -1.66 39.55
CA GLU A 169 8.62 -1.48 40.64
C GLU A 169 10.04 -1.19 40.12
N LEU A 170 10.22 -1.15 38.78
CA LEU A 170 11.49 -0.89 38.10
C LEU A 170 11.62 0.55 37.57
N THR A 171 10.60 1.37 37.73
CA THR A 171 10.60 2.83 37.50
C THR A 171 10.73 3.57 38.81
#